data_0427db4f755d802d1a85c140365d102e
#
_entry.id   0427db4f755d802d1a85c140365d102e
#
_cell.length_a   1.000
_cell.length_b   1.000
_cell.length_c   1.000
_cell.angle_alpha   90.00
_cell.angle_beta   90.00
_cell.angle_gamma   90.00
#
_symmetry.space_group_name_H-M   'P 1'
#
loop_
_entity.id
_entity.type
_entity.pdbx_description
1 polymer ?
#
loop_
_entity_poly.entity_id
_entity_poly.type
_entity_poly.pdbx_seq_one_letter_code
_entity_poly.pdbx_strand_id
1 'polypeptide(L)'
;MMAVDLDQGQQQCFTEWVRDHGKAVRGFLLALVRRGDVADDLCQEVFCRAWQARDRYSEQGKTRAYLLQIANRLVCDRSRRSEPQTNLADETWKICEPPSLAPEPSQAAIMNEQIGLLHSALDRLAPMQQRVLLLRYYGQMDFQEIADTLQMPLNTALSHCRRGLETLRRMLVTSATKDE
;
A
#
# COMPACT_ATOMS: atom_id res chain seq x y z
N MET A 1 -14.46 11.62 -36.13
CA MET A 1 -15.45 11.66 -35.05
C MET A 1 -15.32 10.50 -34.07
N MET A 2 -14.79 9.32 -34.46
CA MET A 2 -14.58 8.16 -33.54
C MET A 2 -13.38 8.27 -32.58
N ALA A 3 -12.35 9.07 -32.88
CA ALA A 3 -11.15 9.16 -32.02
C ALA A 3 -11.37 9.99 -30.75
N VAL A 4 -12.31 10.93 -30.75
CA VAL A 4 -12.62 11.81 -29.59
C VAL A 4 -13.41 11.06 -28.53
N ASP A 5 -14.29 10.15 -28.93
CA ASP A 5 -15.12 9.35 -27.99
C ASP A 5 -14.29 8.28 -27.26
N LEU A 6 -13.28 7.71 -27.91
CA LEU A 6 -12.37 6.72 -27.26
C LEU A 6 -11.49 7.38 -26.18
N ASP A 7 -11.05 8.61 -26.42
CA ASP A 7 -10.23 9.36 -25.46
C ASP A 7 -11.04 9.78 -24.23
N GLN A 8 -12.29 10.18 -24.40
CA GLN A 8 -13.20 10.54 -23.31
C GLN A 8 -13.52 9.33 -22.41
N GLY A 9 -13.80 8.18 -22.99
CA GLY A 9 -14.03 6.94 -22.24
C GLY A 9 -12.81 6.49 -21.44
N GLN A 10 -11.61 6.61 -22.01
CA GLN A 10 -10.36 6.30 -21.33
C GLN A 10 -10.04 7.28 -20.19
N GLN A 11 -10.30 8.58 -20.38
CA GLN A 11 -10.14 9.59 -19.35
C GLN A 11 -11.10 9.38 -18.19
N GLN A 12 -12.34 9.00 -18.46
CA GLN A 12 -13.32 8.71 -17.42
C GLN A 12 -12.94 7.48 -16.59
N CYS A 13 -12.54 6.39 -17.24
CA CYS A 13 -12.04 5.18 -16.59
C CYS A 13 -10.82 5.49 -15.71
N PHE A 14 -9.90 6.31 -16.19
CA PHE A 14 -8.71 6.70 -15.41
C PHE A 14 -9.06 7.56 -14.21
N THR A 15 -10.01 8.47 -14.33
CA THR A 15 -10.50 9.28 -13.21
C THR A 15 -11.13 8.39 -12.12
N GLU A 16 -11.83 7.35 -12.53
CA GLU A 16 -12.36 6.34 -11.61
C GLU A 16 -11.23 5.58 -10.90
N TRP A 17 -10.16 5.19 -11.59
CA TRP A 17 -9.01 4.56 -10.96
C TRP A 17 -8.37 5.43 -9.88
N VAL A 18 -8.20 6.72 -10.15
CA VAL A 18 -7.65 7.66 -9.16
C VAL A 18 -8.58 7.79 -7.96
N ARG A 19 -9.88 7.95 -8.20
CA ARG A 19 -10.90 8.06 -7.15
C ARG A 19 -10.97 6.80 -6.28
N ASP A 20 -11.02 5.63 -6.91
CA ASP A 20 -11.31 4.37 -6.23
C ASP A 20 -10.07 3.74 -5.61
N HIS A 21 -8.88 3.99 -6.18
CA HIS A 21 -7.63 3.36 -5.76
C HIS A 21 -6.58 4.33 -5.23
N GLY A 22 -6.74 5.65 -5.39
CA GLY A 22 -5.74 6.64 -5.00
C GLY A 22 -5.36 6.55 -3.53
N LYS A 23 -6.34 6.42 -2.64
CA LYS A 23 -6.10 6.25 -1.19
C LYS A 23 -5.34 4.96 -0.89
N ALA A 24 -5.67 3.87 -1.60
CA ALA A 24 -5.00 2.59 -1.42
C ALA A 24 -3.54 2.64 -1.88
N VAL A 25 -3.28 3.20 -3.05
CA VAL A 25 -1.92 3.36 -3.59
C VAL A 25 -1.08 4.25 -2.68
N ARG A 26 -1.61 5.41 -2.28
CA ARG A 26 -0.93 6.33 -1.37
C ARG A 26 -0.61 5.67 -0.03
N GLY A 27 -1.57 4.99 0.56
CA GLY A 27 -1.38 4.30 1.84
C GLY A 27 -0.34 3.19 1.77
N PHE A 28 -0.32 2.41 0.69
CA PHE A 28 0.71 1.40 0.45
C PHE A 28 2.11 2.04 0.34
N LEU A 29 2.23 3.11 -0.43
CA LEU A 29 3.49 3.83 -0.59
C LEU A 29 3.96 4.42 0.74
N LEU A 30 3.07 5.08 1.47
CA LEU A 30 3.38 5.68 2.77
C LEU A 30 3.86 4.63 3.78
N ALA A 31 3.25 3.44 3.80
CA ALA A 31 3.68 2.32 4.64
C ALA A 31 5.12 1.85 4.33
N LEU A 32 5.57 2.01 3.07
CA LEU A 32 6.91 1.58 2.66
C LEU A 32 7.96 2.68 2.78
N VAL A 33 7.62 3.95 2.43
CA VAL A 33 8.61 5.04 2.38
C VAL A 33 8.62 5.91 3.64
N ARG A 34 7.55 5.89 4.45
CA ARG A 34 7.40 6.60 5.73
C ARG A 34 7.59 8.11 5.66
N ARG A 35 7.40 8.67 4.47
CA ARG A 35 7.48 10.11 4.23
C ARG A 35 6.29 10.49 3.34
N GLY A 36 5.46 11.42 3.84
CA GLY A 36 4.24 11.85 3.16
C GLY A 36 4.52 12.50 1.81
N ASP A 37 5.48 13.43 1.77
CA ASP A 37 5.93 14.11 0.56
C ASP A 37 6.37 13.11 -0.53
N VAL A 38 7.21 12.15 -0.15
CA VAL A 38 7.71 11.09 -1.05
C VAL A 38 6.58 10.16 -1.50
N ALA A 39 5.66 9.81 -0.60
CA ALA A 39 4.53 8.96 -0.93
C ALA A 39 3.58 9.65 -1.94
N ASP A 40 3.39 10.95 -1.81
CA ASP A 40 2.57 11.76 -2.71
C ASP A 40 3.19 11.86 -4.11
N ASP A 41 4.50 12.13 -4.19
CA ASP A 41 5.25 12.15 -5.45
C ASP A 41 5.18 10.80 -6.16
N LEU A 42 5.45 9.72 -5.42
CA LEU A 42 5.37 8.36 -5.96
C LEU A 42 3.96 7.98 -6.37
N CYS A 43 2.93 8.42 -5.64
CA CYS A 43 1.54 8.17 -5.99
C CYS A 43 1.18 8.82 -7.34
N GLN A 44 1.60 10.06 -7.56
CA GLN A 44 1.44 10.73 -8.86
C GLN A 44 2.16 9.95 -9.97
N GLU A 45 3.41 9.53 -9.73
CA GLU A 45 4.18 8.76 -10.70
C GLU A 45 3.54 7.41 -11.05
N VAL A 46 2.92 6.72 -10.06
CA VAL A 46 2.15 5.48 -10.30
C VAL A 46 1.05 5.73 -11.31
N PHE A 47 0.24 6.78 -11.10
CA PHE A 47 -0.87 7.08 -11.98
C PHE A 47 -0.40 7.58 -13.36
N CYS A 48 0.68 8.36 -13.42
CA CYS A 48 1.28 8.74 -14.70
C CYS A 48 1.73 7.52 -15.51
N ARG A 49 2.41 6.56 -14.89
CA ARG A 49 2.82 5.31 -15.58
C ARG A 49 1.65 4.45 -15.97
N ALA A 50 0.64 4.35 -15.12
CA ALA A 50 -0.58 3.61 -15.44
C ALA A 50 -1.29 4.23 -16.65
N TRP A 51 -1.38 5.56 -16.72
CA TRP A 51 -1.92 6.28 -17.86
C TRP A 51 -1.12 6.05 -19.14
N GLN A 52 0.20 6.11 -19.08
CA GLN A 52 1.08 5.86 -20.25
C GLN A 52 0.96 4.43 -20.78
N ALA A 53 0.66 3.48 -19.90
CA ALA A 53 0.51 2.06 -20.24
C ALA A 53 -0.95 1.63 -20.50
N ARG A 54 -1.92 2.55 -20.45
CA ARG A 54 -3.35 2.25 -20.51
C ARG A 54 -3.77 1.42 -21.73
N ASP A 55 -3.17 1.69 -22.88
CA ASP A 55 -3.50 0.98 -24.12
C ASP A 55 -3.08 -0.50 -24.11
N ARG A 56 -2.18 -0.87 -23.20
CA ARG A 56 -1.70 -2.25 -23.01
C ARG A 56 -2.36 -2.95 -21.85
N TYR A 57 -3.12 -2.20 -21.04
CA TYR A 57 -3.82 -2.75 -19.89
C TYR A 57 -5.14 -3.35 -20.32
N SER A 58 -5.37 -4.62 -20.02
CA SER A 58 -6.67 -5.28 -20.16
C SER A 58 -7.36 -5.29 -18.81
N GLU A 59 -8.52 -4.66 -18.71
CA GLU A 59 -9.32 -4.63 -17.49
C GLU A 59 -9.83 -6.05 -17.14
N GLN A 60 -9.29 -6.62 -16.07
CA GLN A 60 -9.66 -7.94 -15.56
C GLN A 60 -10.20 -7.89 -14.12
N GLY A 61 -10.66 -6.71 -13.67
CA GLY A 61 -11.07 -6.50 -12.29
C GLY A 61 -9.90 -6.45 -11.28
N LYS A 62 -8.66 -6.35 -11.76
CA LYS A 62 -7.44 -6.36 -10.94
C LYS A 62 -6.68 -5.03 -10.95
N THR A 63 -7.37 -3.93 -11.26
CA THR A 63 -6.79 -2.58 -11.35
C THR A 63 -5.96 -2.22 -10.12
N ARG A 64 -6.48 -2.52 -8.93
CA ARG A 64 -5.76 -2.25 -7.67
C ARG A 64 -4.43 -2.99 -7.58
N ALA A 65 -4.41 -4.28 -7.92
CA ALA A 65 -3.19 -5.09 -7.93
C ALA A 65 -2.18 -4.54 -8.95
N TYR A 66 -2.64 -4.18 -10.14
CA TYR A 66 -1.82 -3.56 -11.18
C TYR A 66 -1.15 -2.26 -10.71
N LEU A 67 -1.92 -1.35 -10.11
CA LEU A 67 -1.39 -0.09 -9.58
C LEU A 67 -0.38 -0.32 -8.46
N LEU A 68 -0.62 -1.29 -7.57
CA LEU A 68 0.30 -1.64 -6.49
C LEU A 68 1.57 -2.35 -7.00
N GLN A 69 1.52 -3.07 -8.12
CA GLN A 69 2.73 -3.57 -8.79
C GLN A 69 3.61 -2.43 -9.28
N ILE A 70 3.03 -1.40 -9.91
CA ILE A 70 3.76 -0.20 -10.33
C ILE A 70 4.37 0.49 -9.10
N ALA A 71 3.57 0.70 -8.04
CA ALA A 71 4.01 1.31 -6.80
C ALA A 71 5.20 0.56 -6.17
N ASN A 72 5.11 -0.76 -6.07
CA ASN A 72 6.20 -1.58 -5.53
C ASN A 72 7.49 -1.46 -6.34
N ARG A 73 7.40 -1.46 -7.67
CA ARG A 73 8.56 -1.27 -8.55
C ARG A 73 9.21 0.09 -8.32
N LEU A 74 8.42 1.16 -8.24
CA LEU A 74 8.92 2.51 -7.96
C LEU A 74 9.68 2.60 -6.64
N VAL A 75 9.14 2.01 -5.57
CA VAL A 75 9.83 1.95 -4.26
C VAL A 75 11.14 1.17 -4.37
N CYS A 76 11.14 0.02 -5.05
CA CYS A 76 12.36 -0.77 -5.25
C CYS A 76 13.42 0.01 -6.05
N ASP A 77 13.03 0.68 -7.13
CA ASP A 77 13.94 1.45 -7.98
C ASP A 77 14.52 2.65 -7.20
N ARG A 78 13.69 3.30 -6.39
CA ARG A 78 14.13 4.39 -5.50
C ARG A 78 15.15 3.88 -4.47
N SER A 79 14.86 2.77 -3.80
CA SER A 79 15.76 2.21 -2.79
C SER A 79 17.12 1.77 -3.35
N ARG A 80 17.17 1.40 -4.63
CA ARG A 80 18.43 1.07 -5.32
C ARG A 80 19.26 2.30 -5.69
N ARG A 81 18.60 3.46 -5.88
CA ARG A 81 19.25 4.73 -6.29
C ARG A 81 19.63 5.60 -5.10
N SER A 82 18.97 5.44 -3.97
CA SER A 82 19.25 6.20 -2.76
C SER A 82 20.28 5.46 -1.92
N GLU A 83 21.40 6.13 -1.58
CA GLU A 83 22.23 5.75 -0.44
C GLU A 83 21.38 5.70 0.83
N PRO A 84 21.78 4.93 1.87
CA PRO A 84 20.98 4.76 3.07
C PRO A 84 20.74 6.13 3.73
N GLN A 85 19.62 6.76 3.41
CA GLN A 85 19.20 7.95 4.13
C GLN A 85 18.67 7.52 5.49
N THR A 86 19.34 8.02 6.51
CA THR A 86 19.00 7.95 7.92
C THR A 86 17.51 8.24 8.10
N ASN A 87 16.82 7.32 8.76
CA ASN A 87 15.42 7.46 9.16
C ASN A 87 15.26 8.70 10.04
N LEU A 88 14.79 9.79 9.49
CA LEU A 88 14.11 10.82 10.25
C LEU A 88 12.65 10.36 10.38
N ALA A 89 12.40 9.61 11.45
CA ALA A 89 11.06 9.34 11.93
C ALA A 89 10.47 10.69 12.37
N ASP A 90 9.32 11.00 11.89
CA ASP A 90 8.17 11.62 12.52
C ASP A 90 7.33 12.38 11.50
N GLU A 91 6.61 11.64 10.68
CA GLU A 91 5.35 12.18 10.18
C GLU A 91 4.24 11.20 10.58
N THR A 92 3.54 11.63 11.61
CA THR A 92 2.34 11.00 12.13
C THR A 92 1.41 10.62 10.98
N TRP A 93 1.12 9.35 10.84
CA TRP A 93 0.11 8.81 9.94
C TRP A 93 -1.24 9.49 10.22
N LYS A 94 -1.53 10.58 9.54
CA LYS A 94 -2.93 10.98 9.37
C LYS A 94 -3.51 10.05 8.32
N ILE A 95 -4.17 8.99 8.80
CA ILE A 95 -4.98 8.14 7.95
C ILE A 95 -5.96 9.05 7.26
N CYS A 96 -6.00 8.96 5.91
CA CYS A 96 -7.17 9.41 5.18
C CYS A 96 -8.32 8.51 5.63
N GLU A 97 -9.09 8.98 6.60
CA GLU A 97 -10.33 8.35 7.01
C GLU A 97 -11.24 8.13 5.80
N PRO A 98 -11.86 6.95 5.69
CA PRO A 98 -12.97 6.82 4.76
C PRO A 98 -14.05 7.81 5.19
N PRO A 99 -14.73 8.50 4.26
CA PRO A 99 -15.85 9.36 4.61
C PRO A 99 -17.04 8.46 4.95
N SER A 100 -17.21 8.08 6.21
CA SER A 100 -18.45 7.53 6.70
C SER A 100 -18.47 7.56 8.23
N LEU A 101 -19.48 8.26 8.75
CA LEU A 101 -19.93 8.29 10.14
C LEU A 101 -18.80 8.60 11.12
N ALA A 102 -18.71 9.86 11.52
CA ALA A 102 -17.82 10.29 12.58
C ALA A 102 -18.09 9.41 13.81
N PRO A 103 -17.15 8.54 14.22
CA PRO A 103 -17.30 7.83 15.49
C PRO A 103 -17.32 8.85 16.63
N GLU A 104 -17.98 8.51 17.73
CA GLU A 104 -17.90 9.33 18.93
C GLU A 104 -16.43 9.62 19.29
N PRO A 105 -16.12 10.80 19.83
CA PRO A 105 -14.73 11.21 20.10
C PRO A 105 -13.89 10.19 20.87
N SER A 106 -14.50 9.43 21.76
CA SER A 106 -13.86 8.36 22.53
C SER A 106 -13.49 7.14 21.67
N GLN A 107 -14.36 6.76 20.73
CA GLN A 107 -14.12 5.64 19.81
C GLN A 107 -13.04 6.01 18.76
N ALA A 108 -13.02 7.26 18.31
CA ALA A 108 -12.00 7.76 17.41
C ALA A 108 -10.60 7.73 18.05
N ALA A 109 -10.50 8.08 19.33
CA ALA A 109 -9.23 8.04 20.06
C ALA A 109 -8.71 6.59 20.20
N ILE A 110 -9.55 5.64 20.60
CA ILE A 110 -9.20 4.22 20.71
C ILE A 110 -8.78 3.65 19.35
N MET A 111 -9.52 3.98 18.30
CA MET A 111 -9.19 3.54 16.94
C MET A 111 -7.84 4.08 16.49
N ASN A 112 -7.54 5.34 16.73
CA ASN A 112 -6.26 5.96 16.39
C ASN A 112 -5.09 5.32 17.14
N GLU A 113 -5.26 4.97 18.40
CA GLU A 113 -4.25 4.26 19.19
C GLU A 113 -3.99 2.86 18.64
N GLN A 114 -5.04 2.07 18.36
CA GLN A 114 -4.93 0.73 17.78
C GLN A 114 -4.23 0.76 16.41
N ILE A 115 -4.55 1.76 15.60
CA ILE A 115 -3.91 1.99 14.31
C ILE A 115 -2.43 2.33 14.50
N GLY A 116 -2.08 3.18 15.46
CA GLY A 116 -0.69 3.51 15.81
C GLY A 116 0.10 2.27 16.23
N LEU A 117 -0.49 1.42 17.07
CA LEU A 117 0.12 0.15 17.48
C LEU A 117 0.35 -0.80 16.30
N LEU A 118 -0.64 -0.92 15.40
CA LEU A 118 -0.50 -1.74 14.20
C LEU A 118 0.63 -1.23 13.28
N HIS A 119 0.71 0.08 13.08
CA HIS A 119 1.78 0.68 12.28
C HIS A 119 3.15 0.42 12.89
N SER A 120 3.30 0.66 14.19
CA SER A 120 4.54 0.38 14.91
C SER A 120 4.94 -1.10 14.81
N ALA A 121 3.97 -2.01 14.83
CA ALA A 121 4.22 -3.43 14.66
C ALA A 121 4.62 -3.79 13.22
N LEU A 122 3.96 -3.20 12.22
CA LEU A 122 4.32 -3.36 10.80
C LEU A 122 5.75 -2.88 10.52
N ASP A 123 6.15 -1.80 11.16
CA ASP A 123 7.48 -1.19 11.04
C ASP A 123 8.62 -2.08 11.55
N ARG A 124 8.31 -2.95 12.49
CA ARG A 124 9.27 -3.90 13.07
C ARG A 124 9.38 -5.21 12.30
N LEU A 125 8.58 -5.40 11.26
CA LEU A 125 8.68 -6.57 10.39
C LEU A 125 9.91 -6.47 9.49
N ALA A 126 10.44 -7.63 9.11
CA ALA A 126 11.43 -7.68 8.03
C ALA A 126 10.80 -7.11 6.73
N PRO A 127 11.56 -6.36 5.92
CA PRO A 127 11.00 -5.65 4.75
C PRO A 127 10.18 -6.52 3.80
N MET A 128 10.60 -7.77 3.57
CA MET A 128 9.84 -8.69 2.71
C MET A 128 8.55 -9.19 3.35
N GLN A 129 8.52 -9.40 4.66
CA GLN A 129 7.31 -9.77 5.39
C GLN A 129 6.29 -8.63 5.32
N GLN A 130 6.72 -7.40 5.56
CA GLN A 130 5.88 -6.20 5.44
C GLN A 130 5.29 -6.07 4.04
N ARG A 131 6.10 -6.18 2.98
CA ARG A 131 5.63 -6.08 1.59
C ARG A 131 4.61 -7.15 1.25
N VAL A 132 4.86 -8.40 1.60
CA VAL A 132 3.93 -9.51 1.35
C VAL A 132 2.60 -9.27 2.06
N LEU A 133 2.61 -8.84 3.32
CA LEU A 133 1.39 -8.54 4.07
C LEU A 133 0.63 -7.35 3.47
N LEU A 134 1.31 -6.28 3.11
CA LEU A 134 0.67 -5.12 2.47
C LEU A 134 0.03 -5.49 1.13
N LEU A 135 0.71 -6.27 0.29
CA LEU A 135 0.15 -6.72 -0.99
C LEU A 135 -1.02 -7.68 -0.78
N ARG A 136 -0.95 -8.58 0.21
CA ARG A 136 -2.00 -9.53 0.50
C ARG A 136 -3.27 -8.88 1.04
N TYR A 137 -3.13 -8.10 2.12
CA TYR A 137 -4.28 -7.57 2.86
C TYR A 137 -4.73 -6.20 2.36
N TYR A 138 -3.80 -5.35 1.98
CA TYR A 138 -4.09 -4.01 1.48
C TYR A 138 -4.34 -4.01 -0.04
N GLY A 139 -3.52 -4.80 -0.77
CA GLY A 139 -3.64 -4.98 -2.21
C GLY A 139 -4.69 -5.99 -2.64
N GLN A 140 -5.16 -6.85 -1.73
CA GLN A 140 -6.08 -7.95 -2.01
C GLN A 140 -5.56 -8.92 -3.08
N MET A 141 -4.22 -9.00 -3.23
CA MET A 141 -3.57 -9.87 -4.20
C MET A 141 -3.58 -11.32 -3.71
N ASP A 142 -3.68 -12.27 -4.64
CA ASP A 142 -3.41 -13.66 -4.33
C ASP A 142 -1.90 -13.93 -4.19
N PHE A 143 -1.54 -15.10 -3.65
CA PHE A 143 -0.13 -15.40 -3.40
C PHE A 143 0.69 -15.61 -4.67
N GLN A 144 0.07 -16.03 -5.77
CA GLN A 144 0.74 -16.13 -7.05
C GLN A 144 1.06 -14.74 -7.60
N GLU A 145 0.12 -13.82 -7.55
CA GLU A 145 0.31 -12.43 -7.95
C GLU A 145 1.40 -11.74 -7.12
N ILE A 146 1.44 -12.02 -5.80
CA ILE A 146 2.48 -11.50 -4.90
C ILE A 146 3.84 -12.09 -5.27
N ALA A 147 3.93 -13.39 -5.51
CA ALA A 147 5.16 -14.08 -5.90
C ALA A 147 5.72 -13.50 -7.21
N ASP A 148 4.86 -13.32 -8.20
CA ASP A 148 5.23 -12.72 -9.50
C ASP A 148 5.66 -11.25 -9.34
N THR A 149 4.94 -10.47 -8.53
CA THR A 149 5.25 -9.05 -8.27
C THR A 149 6.59 -8.87 -7.56
N LEU A 150 6.89 -9.73 -6.59
CA LEU A 150 8.12 -9.67 -5.80
C LEU A 150 9.24 -10.52 -6.38
N GLN A 151 9.00 -11.20 -7.52
CA GLN A 151 9.96 -12.06 -8.20
C GLN A 151 10.55 -13.14 -7.26
N MET A 152 9.67 -13.83 -6.54
CA MET A 152 10.04 -14.89 -5.59
C MET A 152 9.20 -16.15 -5.80
N PRO A 153 9.66 -17.33 -5.35
CA PRO A 153 8.84 -18.54 -5.37
C PRO A 153 7.57 -18.40 -4.51
N LEU A 154 6.47 -19.00 -4.93
CA LEU A 154 5.19 -19.01 -4.21
C LEU A 154 5.34 -19.43 -2.74
N ASN A 155 6.09 -20.51 -2.49
CA ASN A 155 6.33 -21.01 -1.13
C ASN A 155 7.10 -20.01 -0.26
N THR A 156 7.93 -19.17 -0.87
CA THR A 156 8.64 -18.09 -0.18
C THR A 156 7.67 -16.98 0.22
N ALA A 157 6.76 -16.57 -0.66
CA ALA A 157 5.71 -15.60 -0.34
C ALA A 157 4.82 -16.08 0.81
N LEU A 158 4.35 -17.35 0.74
CA LEU A 158 3.58 -17.98 1.82
C LEU A 158 4.33 -17.98 3.15
N SER A 159 5.63 -18.32 3.13
CA SER A 159 6.49 -18.35 4.33
C SER A 159 6.70 -16.96 4.93
N HIS A 160 6.86 -15.92 4.09
CA HIS A 160 6.94 -14.53 4.55
C HIS A 160 5.63 -14.06 5.17
N CYS A 161 4.48 -14.39 4.56
CA CYS A 161 3.18 -14.06 5.11
C CYS A 161 2.99 -14.69 6.49
N ARG A 162 3.22 -16.01 6.61
CA ARG A 162 3.05 -16.73 7.89
C ARG A 162 3.93 -16.14 8.97
N ARG A 163 5.24 -15.98 8.72
CA ARG A 163 6.18 -15.43 9.71
C ARG A 163 5.86 -13.99 10.08
N GLY A 164 5.42 -13.19 9.11
CA GLY A 164 4.97 -11.82 9.34
C GLY A 164 3.76 -11.76 10.27
N LEU A 165 2.74 -12.59 10.05
CA LEU A 165 1.55 -12.68 10.91
C LEU A 165 1.90 -13.18 12.32
N GLU A 166 2.76 -14.19 12.44
CA GLU A 166 3.23 -14.69 13.74
C GLU A 166 3.94 -13.58 14.53
N THR A 167 4.77 -12.79 13.86
CA THR A 167 5.48 -11.67 14.47
C THR A 167 4.54 -10.55 14.90
N LEU A 168 3.59 -10.16 14.04
CA LEU A 168 2.55 -9.17 14.37
C LEU A 168 1.71 -9.61 15.56
N ARG A 169 1.24 -10.86 15.55
CA ARG A 169 0.44 -11.41 16.65
C ARG A 169 1.18 -11.32 17.98
N ARG A 170 2.46 -11.71 18.00
CA ARG A 170 3.28 -11.65 19.22
C ARG A 170 3.43 -10.22 19.73
N MET A 171 3.67 -9.26 18.85
CA MET A 171 3.84 -7.86 19.22
C MET A 171 2.56 -7.24 19.77
N LEU A 172 1.44 -7.49 19.09
CA LEU A 172 0.14 -6.91 19.48
C LEU A 172 -0.41 -7.53 20.79
N VAL A 173 -0.18 -8.83 21.02
CA VAL A 173 -0.54 -9.46 22.31
C VAL A 173 0.30 -8.91 23.47
N THR A 174 1.61 -8.70 23.25
CA THR A 174 2.50 -8.16 24.29
C THR A 174 2.17 -6.68 24.63
N SER A 175 1.66 -5.90 23.69
CA SER A 175 1.21 -4.53 23.97
C SER A 175 -0.08 -4.52 24.80
N ALA A 176 -1.03 -5.41 24.50
CA ALA A 176 -2.29 -5.51 25.25
C ALA A 176 -2.12 -5.95 26.71
N THR A 177 -1.05 -6.68 27.04
CA THR A 177 -0.76 -7.13 28.41
C THR A 177 0.07 -6.13 29.25
N LYS A 178 0.49 -5.01 28.67
CA LYS A 178 1.21 -3.96 29.41
C LYS A 178 0.30 -2.86 29.97
N ASP A 179 -0.94 -2.82 29.53
CA ASP A 179 -1.93 -1.79 29.91
C ASP A 179 -2.91 -2.30 31.00
N GLU A 180 -2.66 -3.49 31.60
CA GLU A 180 -3.29 -4.00 32.81
C GLU A 180 -2.34 -3.83 34.03
#